data_1659cdf3620a2aec2937e9be9818246d
#
_entry.id   1659cdf3620a2aec2937e9be9818246d
#
_cell.length_a   1.000
_cell.length_b   1.000
_cell.length_c   1.000
_cell.angle_alpha   90.00
_cell.angle_beta   90.00
_cell.angle_gamma   90.00
#
_symmetry.space_group_name_H-M   'P 1'
#
loop_
_entity.id
_entity.type
_entity.pdbx_description
1 polymer ?
#
loop_
_entity_poly.entity_id
_entity_poly.type
_entity_poly.pdbx_seq_one_letter_code
_entity_poly.pdbx_strand_id
1 'polypeptide(L)'
;MPQPQGPRHASRILSMAAATPDGEARPTAPIDAAVMQRMTQIDQEGLIRYRLDRLRAELRKRDYAGAVLSDPMNLRYATGTRNMAVWTAHAPGRYAFVATEGPVILFEFTSSRHVSEGSPVVDEIRPCTPWFYFLAGPRTQEKAHLWADEIDSLLRQYGGNNRRLAVDRCDPLGTLRLLSHGVQLFDVQEAAEQARMVKSAEEIACLQASMDVCDIAIDRMRAALRPGITENQLWSLLHETNIAHGGEWIECRLLASGPRTNPWFNESSDRVIEAGDIVGFDTDMVGPFGYLADISRSYVCPGRKPSDRQRGLYDLAQSQILHNVALLKPGLTFREFAERCWPVPEDYVPNRYMMMVHGCGFVDEYPSVAYVADWPDWGYDGVFADNMVVSVESYIGEVGGPDGIKLEQQVVVTGSGARVLSRTPLIDAIEP
;
A
#
# COMPACT_ATOMS: atom_id res chain seq x y z
N MET A 1 -3.84 -17.05 -37.20
CA MET A 1 -4.17 -15.94 -36.29
C MET A 1 -4.90 -16.55 -35.09
N PRO A 2 -4.32 -16.58 -33.88
CA PRO A 2 -5.05 -17.00 -32.69
C PRO A 2 -5.92 -15.85 -32.21
N GLN A 3 -7.17 -16.17 -31.85
CA GLN A 3 -8.14 -15.20 -31.31
C GLN A 3 -7.68 -14.65 -29.94
N PRO A 4 -8.01 -13.39 -29.58
CA PRO A 4 -7.67 -12.84 -28.30
C PRO A 4 -8.44 -13.55 -27.19
N GLN A 5 -7.71 -14.11 -26.24
CA GLN A 5 -8.27 -14.72 -25.05
C GLN A 5 -8.58 -13.61 -24.04
N GLY A 6 -9.88 -13.35 -23.82
CA GLY A 6 -10.39 -12.42 -22.83
C GLY A 6 -9.97 -12.76 -21.38
N PRO A 7 -10.36 -11.95 -20.40
CA PRO A 7 -9.76 -11.87 -19.06
C PRO A 7 -9.85 -13.20 -18.29
N ARG A 8 -8.74 -13.93 -18.25
CA ARG A 8 -8.64 -15.27 -17.61
C ARG A 8 -8.46 -15.23 -16.09
N HIS A 9 -8.35 -14.07 -15.44
CA HIS A 9 -8.10 -14.04 -14.01
C HIS A 9 -9.33 -14.30 -13.14
N ALA A 10 -10.49 -13.75 -13.47
CA ALA A 10 -11.71 -13.98 -12.68
C ALA A 10 -12.20 -15.43 -12.77
N SER A 11 -12.07 -16.08 -13.93
CA SER A 11 -12.52 -17.47 -14.10
C SER A 11 -11.58 -18.50 -13.44
N ARG A 12 -10.31 -18.21 -13.23
CA ARG A 12 -9.38 -19.11 -12.53
C ARG A 12 -9.61 -19.15 -11.02
N ILE A 13 -10.01 -18.03 -10.40
CA ILE A 13 -10.36 -18.02 -8.97
C ILE A 13 -11.57 -18.92 -8.71
N LEU A 14 -12.54 -18.95 -9.61
CA LEU A 14 -13.72 -19.81 -9.50
C LEU A 14 -13.44 -21.30 -9.74
N SER A 15 -12.37 -21.67 -10.47
CA SER A 15 -12.06 -23.07 -10.80
C SER A 15 -11.17 -23.78 -9.78
N MET A 16 -10.54 -23.08 -8.86
CA MET A 16 -9.70 -23.68 -7.81
C MET A 16 -10.47 -24.18 -6.59
N ALA A 17 -11.79 -24.08 -6.59
CA ALA A 17 -12.66 -24.63 -5.53
C ALA A 17 -12.99 -26.14 -5.69
N ALA A 18 -12.35 -26.87 -6.62
CA ALA A 18 -12.65 -28.27 -6.88
C ALA A 18 -11.46 -29.19 -6.64
N ALA A 19 -11.60 -30.02 -5.60
CA ALA A 19 -11.03 -31.35 -5.39
C ALA A 19 -9.54 -31.43 -5.01
N THR A 20 -9.30 -31.67 -3.70
CA THR A 20 -8.18 -32.48 -3.23
C THR A 20 -8.64 -33.91 -3.01
N PRO A 21 -7.89 -34.94 -3.42
CA PRO A 21 -8.12 -36.31 -2.97
C PRO A 21 -7.59 -36.48 -1.54
N ASP A 22 -8.42 -37.01 -0.67
CA ASP A 22 -8.11 -37.56 0.63
C ASP A 22 -7.40 -36.68 1.68
N GLY A 23 -8.20 -36.09 2.52
CA GLY A 23 -7.78 -35.40 3.73
C GLY A 23 -8.80 -34.30 4.09
N GLU A 24 -9.17 -34.22 5.33
CA GLU A 24 -10.09 -33.19 5.83
C GLU A 24 -9.69 -31.82 5.29
N ALA A 25 -10.49 -31.32 4.33
CA ALA A 25 -10.34 -29.99 3.79
C ALA A 25 -10.41 -29.00 4.97
N ARG A 26 -9.31 -28.34 5.29
CA ARG A 26 -9.36 -27.16 6.17
C ARG A 26 -10.36 -26.21 5.49
N PRO A 27 -11.43 -25.78 6.18
CA PRO A 27 -12.38 -24.86 5.56
C PRO A 27 -11.64 -23.57 5.23
N THR A 28 -11.27 -23.40 3.97
CA THR A 28 -10.95 -22.06 3.45
C THR A 28 -12.23 -21.27 3.63
N ALA A 29 -12.15 -20.15 4.38
CA ALA A 29 -13.32 -19.30 4.54
C ALA A 29 -13.79 -18.92 3.12
N PRO A 30 -15.03 -19.25 2.73
CA PRO A 30 -15.52 -18.89 1.42
C PRO A 30 -15.53 -17.37 1.33
N ILE A 31 -14.97 -16.82 0.24
CA ILE A 31 -15.19 -15.42 -0.08
C ILE A 31 -16.69 -15.23 -0.19
N ASP A 32 -17.21 -14.20 0.49
CA ASP A 32 -18.58 -13.76 0.29
C ASP A 32 -18.85 -13.58 -1.21
N ALA A 33 -19.87 -14.22 -1.73
CA ALA A 33 -20.24 -14.17 -3.14
C ALA A 33 -20.45 -12.71 -3.63
N ALA A 34 -20.91 -11.81 -2.76
CA ALA A 34 -21.04 -10.39 -3.06
C ALA A 34 -19.68 -9.69 -3.23
N VAL A 35 -18.66 -10.06 -2.46
CA VAL A 35 -17.28 -9.56 -2.63
C VAL A 35 -16.74 -9.99 -4.00
N MET A 36 -16.87 -11.27 -4.33
CA MET A 36 -16.45 -11.79 -5.64
C MET A 36 -17.18 -11.12 -6.79
N GLN A 37 -18.48 -10.91 -6.68
CA GLN A 37 -19.25 -10.23 -7.70
C GLN A 37 -18.78 -8.78 -7.91
N ARG A 38 -18.51 -8.03 -6.84
CA ARG A 38 -17.95 -6.68 -6.96
C ARG A 38 -16.61 -6.68 -7.68
N MET A 39 -15.71 -7.60 -7.34
CA MET A 39 -14.41 -7.75 -8.00
C MET A 39 -14.49 -7.98 -9.50
N THR A 40 -15.52 -8.73 -9.97
CA THR A 40 -15.72 -8.98 -11.41
C THR A 40 -16.28 -7.78 -12.17
N GLN A 41 -16.81 -6.78 -11.48
CA GLN A 41 -17.39 -5.57 -12.10
C GLN A 41 -16.37 -4.46 -12.32
N ILE A 42 -15.14 -4.58 -11.79
CA ILE A 42 -14.10 -3.57 -11.91
C ILE A 42 -13.57 -3.53 -13.34
N ASP A 43 -13.70 -2.38 -14.00
CA ASP A 43 -13.08 -2.13 -15.31
C ASP A 43 -11.58 -1.91 -15.17
N GLN A 44 -10.83 -3.01 -15.20
CA GLN A 44 -9.37 -2.97 -15.05
C GLN A 44 -8.68 -2.27 -16.22
N GLU A 45 -9.20 -2.37 -17.44
CA GLU A 45 -8.61 -1.71 -18.59
C GLU A 45 -8.76 -0.19 -18.49
N GLY A 46 -9.97 0.29 -18.20
CA GLY A 46 -10.25 1.70 -17.96
C GLY A 46 -9.44 2.25 -16.78
N LEU A 47 -9.32 1.47 -15.70
CA LEU A 47 -8.51 1.82 -14.54
C LEU A 47 -7.02 2.03 -14.90
N ILE A 48 -6.41 1.12 -15.68
CA ILE A 48 -5.01 1.23 -16.08
C ILE A 48 -4.78 2.46 -16.97
N ARG A 49 -5.69 2.72 -17.91
CA ARG A 49 -5.63 3.92 -18.76
C ARG A 49 -5.74 5.21 -17.94
N TYR A 50 -6.71 5.26 -17.02
CA TYR A 50 -6.88 6.41 -16.12
C TYR A 50 -5.60 6.72 -15.33
N ARG A 51 -4.96 5.70 -14.74
CA ARG A 51 -3.73 5.87 -13.95
C ARG A 51 -2.59 6.44 -14.79
N LEU A 52 -2.36 5.91 -16.00
CA LEU A 52 -1.35 6.44 -16.91
C LEU A 52 -1.64 7.91 -17.29
N ASP A 53 -2.90 8.24 -17.55
CA ASP A 53 -3.29 9.61 -17.88
C ASP A 53 -3.06 10.58 -16.71
N ARG A 54 -3.33 10.13 -15.48
CA ARG A 54 -3.03 10.89 -14.26
C ARG A 54 -1.53 11.15 -14.11
N LEU A 55 -0.70 10.13 -14.28
CA LEU A 55 0.76 10.28 -14.22
C LEU A 55 1.26 11.24 -15.30
N ARG A 56 0.81 11.09 -16.54
CA ARG A 56 1.17 11.98 -17.65
C ARG A 56 0.73 13.43 -17.41
N ALA A 57 -0.41 13.64 -16.78
CA ALA A 57 -0.86 15.00 -16.41
C ALA A 57 0.12 15.66 -15.43
N GLU A 58 0.62 14.91 -14.44
CA GLU A 58 1.61 15.40 -13.49
C GLU A 58 3.00 15.61 -14.11
N LEU A 59 3.40 14.76 -15.07
CA LEU A 59 4.64 14.97 -15.85
C LEU A 59 4.57 16.24 -16.69
N ARG A 60 3.42 16.50 -17.38
CA ARG A 60 3.19 17.74 -18.14
C ARG A 60 3.26 18.98 -17.28
N LYS A 61 2.61 18.96 -16.13
CA LYS A 61 2.57 20.07 -15.17
C LYS A 61 3.98 20.50 -14.73
N ARG A 62 4.93 19.55 -14.71
CA ARG A 62 6.33 19.78 -14.32
C ARG A 62 7.28 19.96 -15.52
N ASP A 63 6.75 19.99 -16.75
CA ASP A 63 7.53 20.07 -17.98
C ASP A 63 8.57 18.94 -18.11
N TYR A 64 8.24 17.73 -17.68
CA TYR A 64 9.09 16.57 -17.90
C TYR A 64 8.80 15.95 -19.27
N ALA A 65 9.86 15.58 -20.02
CA ALA A 65 9.71 14.92 -21.32
C ALA A 65 9.27 13.47 -21.18
N GLY A 66 9.56 12.86 -20.04
CA GLY A 66 9.16 11.51 -19.71
C GLY A 66 9.66 11.09 -18.32
N ALA A 67 9.36 9.85 -17.97
CA ALA A 67 9.82 9.23 -16.74
C ALA A 67 10.45 7.86 -17.00
N VAL A 68 11.43 7.48 -16.18
CA VAL A 68 11.90 6.08 -16.04
C VAL A 68 11.46 5.59 -14.67
N LEU A 69 10.62 4.56 -14.69
CA LEU A 69 10.03 3.97 -13.50
C LEU A 69 10.65 2.59 -13.27
N SER A 70 11.30 2.41 -12.14
CA SER A 70 11.91 1.15 -11.69
C SER A 70 11.30 0.64 -10.38
N ASP A 71 10.67 1.54 -9.60
CA ASP A 71 9.89 1.16 -8.44
C ASP A 71 8.69 0.31 -8.86
N PRO A 72 8.46 -0.87 -8.27
CA PRO A 72 7.37 -1.77 -8.67
C PRO A 72 5.99 -1.13 -8.58
N MET A 73 5.75 -0.22 -7.63
CA MET A 73 4.47 0.43 -7.42
C MET A 73 4.22 1.49 -8.49
N ASN A 74 5.21 2.36 -8.75
CA ASN A 74 5.14 3.37 -9.80
C ASN A 74 5.00 2.72 -11.19
N LEU A 75 5.79 1.66 -11.44
CA LEU A 75 5.73 0.90 -12.67
C LEU A 75 4.36 0.25 -12.87
N ARG A 76 3.80 -0.36 -11.81
CA ARG A 76 2.47 -0.94 -11.85
C ARG A 76 1.39 0.11 -12.04
N TYR A 77 1.50 1.26 -11.39
CA TYR A 77 0.55 2.37 -11.57
C TYR A 77 0.48 2.80 -13.02
N ALA A 78 1.64 3.00 -13.66
CA ALA A 78 1.73 3.46 -15.04
C ALA A 78 1.35 2.40 -16.08
N THR A 79 1.59 1.11 -15.81
CA THR A 79 1.51 0.06 -16.85
C THR A 79 0.45 -1.02 -16.57
N GLY A 80 -0.07 -1.11 -15.36
CA GLY A 80 -0.94 -2.21 -14.92
C GLY A 80 -0.24 -3.56 -14.82
N THR A 81 1.08 -3.64 -15.07
CA THR A 81 1.82 -4.89 -15.09
C THR A 81 2.55 -5.14 -13.78
N ARG A 82 2.74 -6.40 -13.42
CA ARG A 82 3.51 -6.82 -12.24
C ARG A 82 4.38 -8.01 -12.55
N ASN A 83 5.55 -8.08 -11.92
CA ASN A 83 6.42 -9.24 -11.96
C ASN A 83 7.33 -9.21 -10.73
N MET A 84 7.18 -10.19 -9.82
CA MET A 84 8.00 -10.36 -8.62
C MET A 84 8.24 -9.04 -7.85
N ALA A 85 7.16 -8.30 -7.49
CA ALA A 85 7.23 -6.95 -6.95
C ALA A 85 8.20 -6.82 -5.76
N VAL A 86 8.11 -7.73 -4.78
CA VAL A 86 9.00 -7.74 -3.60
C VAL A 86 10.48 -7.92 -4.00
N TRP A 87 10.78 -8.79 -4.98
CA TRP A 87 12.15 -8.99 -5.44
C TRP A 87 12.66 -7.80 -6.26
N THR A 88 11.85 -7.25 -7.15
CA THR A 88 12.23 -6.11 -8.01
C THR A 88 12.38 -4.80 -7.24
N ALA A 89 11.79 -4.68 -6.05
CA ALA A 89 12.01 -3.54 -5.16
C ALA A 89 13.48 -3.37 -4.76
N HIS A 90 14.24 -4.46 -4.61
CA HIS A 90 15.67 -4.42 -4.29
C HIS A 90 16.59 -4.87 -5.44
N ALA A 91 16.01 -5.41 -6.51
CA ALA A 91 16.73 -5.88 -7.70
C ALA A 91 16.17 -5.22 -8.98
N PRO A 92 16.52 -3.95 -9.27
CA PRO A 92 15.85 -3.12 -10.28
C PRO A 92 16.25 -3.52 -11.71
N GLY A 93 15.91 -4.74 -12.11
CA GLY A 93 16.15 -5.24 -13.46
C GLY A 93 14.99 -4.98 -14.42
N ARG A 94 13.84 -4.58 -13.91
CA ARG A 94 12.62 -4.29 -14.65
C ARG A 94 12.28 -2.82 -14.52
N TYR A 95 12.00 -2.14 -15.64
CA TYR A 95 11.71 -0.70 -15.64
C TYR A 95 10.86 -0.32 -16.85
N ALA A 96 10.24 0.85 -16.83
CA ALA A 96 9.50 1.41 -17.96
C ALA A 96 10.00 2.82 -18.28
N PHE A 97 10.13 3.13 -19.57
CA PHE A 97 10.21 4.50 -20.07
C PHE A 97 8.78 4.94 -20.44
N VAL A 98 8.29 5.94 -19.77
CA VAL A 98 6.98 6.56 -20.02
C VAL A 98 7.21 7.91 -20.66
N ALA A 99 7.01 8.05 -21.97
CA ALA A 99 7.01 9.35 -22.60
C ALA A 99 5.80 10.17 -22.12
N THR A 100 6.00 11.45 -21.84
CA THR A 100 4.90 12.34 -21.48
C THR A 100 3.92 12.46 -22.64
N GLU A 101 4.45 12.64 -23.84
CA GLU A 101 3.71 12.58 -25.10
C GLU A 101 4.34 11.49 -25.98
N GLY A 102 3.74 10.31 -26.02
CA GLY A 102 4.28 9.22 -26.81
C GLY A 102 4.09 7.84 -26.16
N PRO A 103 4.96 6.87 -26.46
CA PRO A 103 4.77 5.50 -26.00
C PRO A 103 5.14 5.25 -24.54
N VAL A 104 4.61 4.14 -24.02
CA VAL A 104 5.09 3.44 -22.84
C VAL A 104 5.91 2.25 -23.31
N ILE A 105 7.21 2.24 -23.02
CA ILE A 105 8.13 1.17 -23.37
C ILE A 105 8.51 0.43 -22.08
N LEU A 106 8.09 -0.81 -21.95
CA LEU A 106 8.39 -1.65 -20.82
C LEU A 106 9.64 -2.51 -21.11
N PHE A 107 10.61 -2.44 -20.22
CA PHE A 107 11.79 -3.29 -20.24
C PHE A 107 11.61 -4.45 -19.27
N GLU A 108 11.48 -5.66 -19.83
CA GLU A 108 11.14 -6.86 -19.09
C GLU A 108 12.27 -7.89 -19.17
N PHE A 109 12.39 -8.79 -18.21
CA PHE A 109 13.28 -9.93 -18.33
C PHE A 109 12.92 -10.76 -19.56
N THR A 110 13.90 -11.16 -20.35
CA THR A 110 13.69 -11.84 -21.64
C THR A 110 12.78 -13.06 -21.53
N SER A 111 12.88 -13.83 -20.43
CA SER A 111 12.07 -15.02 -20.19
C SER A 111 10.66 -14.72 -19.63
N SER A 112 10.39 -13.48 -19.23
CA SER A 112 9.15 -13.07 -18.53
C SER A 112 8.25 -12.16 -19.36
N ARG A 113 8.57 -11.92 -20.64
CA ARG A 113 7.79 -11.05 -21.53
C ARG A 113 6.28 -11.35 -21.48
N HIS A 114 5.91 -12.62 -21.43
CA HIS A 114 4.53 -13.09 -21.44
C HIS A 114 3.69 -12.61 -20.24
N VAL A 115 4.31 -12.25 -19.10
CA VAL A 115 3.55 -11.79 -17.91
C VAL A 115 3.07 -10.33 -18.05
N SER A 116 3.63 -9.61 -19.01
CA SER A 116 3.32 -8.20 -19.29
C SER A 116 2.61 -8.00 -20.64
N GLU A 117 2.46 -9.06 -21.43
CA GLU A 117 1.67 -9.03 -22.66
C GLU A 117 0.18 -8.88 -22.31
N GLY A 118 -0.48 -7.96 -22.98
CA GLY A 118 -1.90 -7.67 -22.75
C GLY A 118 -2.17 -6.47 -21.85
N SER A 119 -1.16 -5.74 -21.41
CA SER A 119 -1.39 -4.40 -20.85
C SER A 119 -2.00 -3.47 -21.90
N PRO A 120 -3.08 -2.74 -21.57
CA PRO A 120 -3.77 -1.89 -22.55
C PRO A 120 -3.02 -0.59 -22.86
N VAL A 121 -1.89 -0.34 -22.20
CA VAL A 121 -1.13 0.92 -22.29
C VAL A 121 0.35 0.74 -22.60
N VAL A 122 0.86 -0.49 -22.64
CA VAL A 122 2.25 -0.75 -23.01
C VAL A 122 2.32 -0.91 -24.53
N ASP A 123 2.99 0.02 -25.18
CA ASP A 123 3.13 0.05 -26.63
C ASP A 123 4.21 -0.91 -27.12
N GLU A 124 5.29 -1.06 -26.35
CA GLU A 124 6.42 -1.93 -26.70
C GLU A 124 6.99 -2.60 -25.45
N ILE A 125 7.37 -3.88 -25.59
CA ILE A 125 8.12 -4.61 -24.57
C ILE A 125 9.50 -4.97 -25.14
N ARG A 126 10.54 -4.47 -24.47
CA ARG A 126 11.96 -4.74 -24.80
C ARG A 126 12.62 -5.63 -23.76
N PRO A 127 13.70 -6.35 -24.13
CA PRO A 127 14.58 -6.97 -23.13
C PRO A 127 15.20 -5.89 -22.23
N CYS A 128 15.17 -6.08 -20.91
CA CYS A 128 15.84 -5.18 -19.99
C CYS A 128 17.37 -5.30 -20.07
N THR A 129 18.07 -4.22 -19.73
CA THR A 129 19.53 -4.22 -19.50
C THR A 129 19.77 -4.06 -17.99
N PRO A 130 19.77 -5.17 -17.22
CA PRO A 130 20.01 -5.10 -15.78
C PRO A 130 21.48 -4.77 -15.52
N TRP A 131 21.73 -3.75 -14.70
CA TRP A 131 23.09 -3.28 -14.37
C TRP A 131 23.37 -3.25 -12.86
N PHE A 132 22.56 -3.93 -12.05
CA PHE A 132 22.90 -4.19 -10.65
C PHE A 132 23.82 -5.41 -10.54
N TYR A 133 24.72 -5.38 -9.56
CA TYR A 133 25.88 -6.28 -9.48
C TYR A 133 25.50 -7.77 -9.49
N PHE A 134 24.38 -8.16 -8.90
CA PHE A 134 23.93 -9.56 -8.86
C PHE A 134 23.81 -10.19 -10.26
N LEU A 135 23.30 -9.45 -11.26
CA LEU A 135 23.17 -9.95 -12.63
C LEU A 135 24.34 -9.52 -13.53
N ALA A 136 24.87 -8.33 -13.34
CA ALA A 136 25.89 -7.77 -14.22
C ALA A 136 27.33 -8.15 -13.80
N GLY A 137 27.55 -8.46 -12.50
CA GLY A 137 28.88 -8.77 -11.97
C GLY A 137 29.89 -7.65 -12.30
N PRO A 138 31.12 -7.99 -12.69
CA PRO A 138 32.15 -6.99 -13.03
C PRO A 138 31.80 -6.15 -14.28
N ARG A 139 30.76 -6.49 -15.03
CA ARG A 139 30.28 -5.71 -16.18
C ARG A 139 29.24 -4.65 -15.80
N THR A 140 29.02 -4.39 -14.53
CA THR A 140 28.00 -3.42 -14.03
C THR A 140 28.14 -2.05 -14.69
N GLN A 141 29.37 -1.51 -14.79
CA GLN A 141 29.59 -0.22 -15.43
C GLN A 141 29.24 -0.21 -16.92
N GLU A 142 29.66 -1.24 -17.65
CA GLU A 142 29.31 -1.42 -19.07
C GLU A 142 27.79 -1.47 -19.27
N LYS A 143 27.10 -2.27 -18.44
CA LYS A 143 25.64 -2.40 -18.51
C LYS A 143 24.92 -1.13 -18.15
N ALA A 144 25.39 -0.39 -17.14
CA ALA A 144 24.85 0.93 -16.78
C ALA A 144 24.98 1.94 -17.92
N HIS A 145 26.09 1.92 -18.65
CA HIS A 145 26.29 2.78 -19.83
C HIS A 145 25.32 2.41 -20.96
N LEU A 146 25.17 1.12 -21.28
CA LEU A 146 24.22 0.67 -22.31
C LEU A 146 22.78 1.06 -21.96
N TRP A 147 22.38 0.87 -20.71
CA TRP A 147 21.08 1.31 -20.20
C TRP A 147 20.88 2.82 -20.37
N ALA A 148 21.85 3.61 -19.94
CA ALA A 148 21.74 5.07 -20.01
C ALA A 148 21.76 5.59 -21.46
N ASP A 149 22.55 4.99 -22.34
CA ASP A 149 22.61 5.33 -23.77
C ASP A 149 21.26 5.03 -24.45
N GLU A 150 20.58 3.91 -24.08
CA GLU A 150 19.24 3.59 -24.57
C GLU A 150 18.20 4.59 -24.06
N ILE A 151 18.19 4.91 -22.76
CA ILE A 151 17.26 5.90 -22.18
C ILE A 151 17.48 7.28 -22.82
N ASP A 152 18.73 7.72 -23.02
CA ASP A 152 19.04 8.98 -23.71
C ASP A 152 18.48 9.01 -25.14
N SER A 153 18.64 7.89 -25.87
CA SER A 153 18.08 7.76 -27.22
C SER A 153 16.56 7.92 -27.25
N LEU A 154 15.86 7.26 -26.32
CA LEU A 154 14.41 7.38 -26.18
C LEU A 154 13.99 8.81 -25.81
N LEU A 155 14.71 9.43 -24.88
CA LEU A 155 14.44 10.80 -24.46
C LEU A 155 14.61 11.79 -25.64
N ARG A 156 15.63 11.60 -26.51
CA ARG A 156 15.80 12.40 -27.74
C ARG A 156 14.66 12.16 -28.73
N GLN A 157 14.29 10.90 -28.90
CA GLN A 157 13.25 10.52 -29.86
C GLN A 157 11.88 11.10 -29.51
N TYR A 158 11.48 11.04 -28.24
CA TYR A 158 10.14 11.41 -27.80
C TYR A 158 10.06 12.75 -27.09
N GLY A 159 11.14 13.22 -26.47
CA GLY A 159 11.24 14.52 -25.81
C GLY A 159 11.77 15.65 -26.70
N GLY A 160 12.37 15.30 -27.84
CA GLY A 160 13.01 16.29 -28.72
C GLY A 160 14.10 17.07 -28.01
N ASN A 161 13.93 18.39 -27.93
CA ASN A 161 14.88 19.28 -27.25
C ASN A 161 14.66 19.34 -25.72
N ASN A 162 13.55 18.81 -25.21
CA ASN A 162 13.33 18.73 -23.76
C ASN A 162 14.15 17.58 -23.18
N ARG A 163 15.12 17.93 -22.34
CA ARG A 163 16.06 17.00 -21.71
C ARG A 163 15.72 16.69 -20.25
N ARG A 164 14.52 17.05 -19.79
CA ARG A 164 14.04 16.91 -18.42
C ARG A 164 13.42 15.53 -18.25
N LEU A 165 14.14 14.62 -17.57
CA LEU A 165 13.74 13.24 -17.31
C LEU A 165 13.49 13.03 -15.82
N ALA A 166 12.31 12.53 -15.47
CA ALA A 166 12.00 12.16 -14.10
C ALA A 166 12.35 10.67 -13.85
N VAL A 167 12.85 10.34 -12.67
CA VAL A 167 13.23 8.98 -12.28
C VAL A 167 12.81 8.70 -10.85
N ASP A 168 12.36 7.49 -10.53
CA ASP A 168 12.07 7.07 -9.15
C ASP A 168 13.27 6.39 -8.47
N ARG A 169 14.17 5.86 -9.29
CA ARG A 169 15.42 5.26 -8.82
C ARG A 169 16.51 5.50 -9.83
N CYS A 170 17.63 5.99 -9.38
CA CYS A 170 18.78 6.19 -10.22
C CYS A 170 20.08 5.91 -9.45
N ASP A 171 20.61 4.70 -9.56
CA ASP A 171 21.88 4.33 -8.95
C ASP A 171 23.05 5.08 -9.60
N PRO A 172 24.18 5.29 -8.89
CA PRO A 172 25.21 6.26 -9.29
C PRO A 172 25.74 6.13 -10.71
N LEU A 173 25.99 4.91 -11.20
CA LEU A 173 26.61 4.70 -12.53
C LEU A 173 25.68 5.15 -13.67
N GLY A 174 24.40 4.79 -13.60
CA GLY A 174 23.39 5.23 -14.58
C GLY A 174 23.18 6.74 -14.52
N THR A 175 23.06 7.29 -13.31
CA THR A 175 22.92 8.73 -13.09
C THR A 175 24.04 9.51 -13.73
N LEU A 176 25.31 9.17 -13.44
CA LEU A 176 26.48 9.88 -13.96
C LEU A 176 26.53 9.80 -15.50
N ARG A 177 26.14 8.66 -16.08
CA ARG A 177 26.13 8.52 -17.54
C ARG A 177 25.03 9.35 -18.19
N LEU A 178 23.81 9.39 -17.65
CA LEU A 178 22.72 10.25 -18.15
C LEU A 178 23.11 11.75 -18.06
N LEU A 179 23.68 12.17 -16.95
CA LEU A 179 24.18 13.56 -16.78
C LEU A 179 25.25 13.89 -17.82
N SER A 180 26.17 12.95 -18.17
CA SER A 180 27.17 13.15 -19.21
C SER A 180 26.58 13.32 -20.63
N HIS A 181 25.34 12.85 -20.85
CA HIS A 181 24.57 13.11 -22.08
C HIS A 181 23.80 14.43 -22.07
N GLY A 182 23.91 15.22 -21.02
CA GLY A 182 23.17 16.46 -20.85
C GLY A 182 21.69 16.26 -20.48
N VAL A 183 21.33 15.11 -19.95
CA VAL A 183 20.02 14.88 -19.36
C VAL A 183 19.91 15.63 -18.04
N GLN A 184 18.78 16.30 -17.83
CA GLN A 184 18.42 16.93 -16.57
C GLN A 184 17.54 15.97 -15.79
N LEU A 185 18.04 15.44 -14.67
CA LEU A 185 17.33 14.45 -13.87
C LEU A 185 16.51 15.11 -12.76
N PHE A 186 15.32 14.60 -12.56
CA PHE A 186 14.37 15.01 -11.52
C PHE A 186 13.82 13.78 -10.82
N ASP A 187 13.43 13.94 -9.56
CA ASP A 187 12.72 12.93 -8.82
C ASP A 187 11.27 12.85 -9.33
N VAL A 188 10.79 11.65 -9.66
CA VAL A 188 9.40 11.42 -10.09
C VAL A 188 8.45 11.24 -8.90
N GLN A 189 8.94 11.07 -7.68
CA GLN A 189 8.10 10.74 -6.51
C GLN A 189 6.97 11.74 -6.33
N GLU A 190 7.25 13.05 -6.39
CA GLU A 190 6.20 14.05 -6.28
C GLU A 190 5.12 13.88 -7.35
N ALA A 191 5.51 13.65 -8.61
CA ALA A 191 4.54 13.45 -9.71
C ALA A 191 3.73 12.17 -9.53
N ALA A 192 4.36 11.08 -9.10
CA ALA A 192 3.71 9.80 -8.85
C ALA A 192 2.73 9.87 -7.66
N GLU A 193 3.15 10.46 -6.55
CA GLU A 193 2.31 10.65 -5.36
C GLU A 193 1.09 11.54 -5.67
N GLN A 194 1.29 12.67 -6.35
CA GLN A 194 0.18 13.55 -6.76
C GLN A 194 -0.77 12.86 -7.76
N ALA A 195 -0.27 11.99 -8.63
CA ALA A 195 -1.10 11.22 -9.53
C ALA A 195 -1.99 10.22 -8.77
N ARG A 196 -1.46 9.56 -7.73
CA ARG A 196 -2.13 8.56 -6.90
C ARG A 196 -3.06 9.14 -5.84
N MET A 197 -2.83 10.38 -5.40
CA MET A 197 -3.48 11.01 -4.26
C MET A 197 -5.01 10.95 -4.33
N VAL A 198 -5.61 11.28 -5.47
CA VAL A 198 -7.06 11.26 -5.69
C VAL A 198 -7.44 10.02 -6.50
N LYS A 199 -8.28 9.19 -5.94
CA LYS A 199 -8.66 7.87 -6.49
C LYS A 199 -9.83 7.99 -7.47
N SER A 200 -9.83 7.17 -8.52
CA SER A 200 -11.03 6.94 -9.34
C SER A 200 -12.05 6.06 -8.60
N ALA A 201 -13.23 5.94 -9.15
CA ALA A 201 -14.25 5.03 -8.61
C ALA A 201 -13.77 3.57 -8.64
N GLU A 202 -13.05 3.17 -9.69
CA GLU A 202 -12.49 1.83 -9.86
C GLU A 202 -11.35 1.57 -8.86
N GLU A 203 -10.49 2.58 -8.57
CA GLU A 203 -9.47 2.45 -7.53
C GLU A 203 -10.09 2.28 -6.15
N ILE A 204 -11.14 3.05 -5.85
CA ILE A 204 -11.91 2.91 -4.59
C ILE A 204 -12.58 1.52 -4.52
N ALA A 205 -13.07 0.98 -5.65
CA ALA A 205 -13.61 -0.38 -5.69
C ALA A 205 -12.54 -1.45 -5.44
N CYS A 206 -11.30 -1.25 -5.94
CA CYS A 206 -10.17 -2.14 -5.64
C CYS A 206 -9.77 -2.07 -4.16
N LEU A 207 -9.69 -0.86 -3.57
CA LEU A 207 -9.44 -0.66 -2.14
C LEU A 207 -10.52 -1.33 -1.28
N GLN A 208 -11.81 -1.20 -1.67
CA GLN A 208 -12.90 -1.88 -0.99
C GLN A 208 -12.77 -3.40 -1.07
N ALA A 209 -12.37 -3.95 -2.23
CA ALA A 209 -12.16 -5.39 -2.39
C ALA A 209 -11.03 -5.90 -1.48
N SER A 210 -9.93 -5.15 -1.36
CA SER A 210 -8.84 -5.47 -0.44
C SER A 210 -9.30 -5.39 1.02
N MET A 211 -10.06 -4.36 1.37
CA MET A 211 -10.63 -4.20 2.72
C MET A 211 -11.62 -5.32 3.06
N ASP A 212 -12.47 -5.74 2.13
CA ASP A 212 -13.38 -6.86 2.35
C ASP A 212 -12.63 -8.16 2.69
N VAL A 213 -11.48 -8.41 2.03
CA VAL A 213 -10.61 -9.57 2.34
C VAL A 213 -9.92 -9.39 3.68
N CYS A 214 -9.47 -8.18 3.98
CA CYS A 214 -8.86 -7.84 5.28
C CYS A 214 -9.83 -8.06 6.44
N ASP A 215 -11.08 -7.61 6.30
CA ASP A 215 -12.13 -7.86 7.30
C ASP A 215 -12.36 -9.36 7.54
N ILE A 216 -12.35 -10.20 6.48
CA ILE A 216 -12.43 -11.67 6.63
C ILE A 216 -11.22 -12.20 7.39
N ALA A 217 -10.02 -11.69 7.11
CA ALA A 217 -8.81 -12.10 7.81
C ALA A 217 -8.86 -11.75 9.29
N ILE A 218 -9.31 -10.55 9.62
CA ILE A 218 -9.47 -10.08 11.01
C ILE A 218 -10.50 -10.92 11.75
N ASP A 219 -11.65 -11.23 11.15
CA ASP A 219 -12.66 -12.12 11.71
C ASP A 219 -12.06 -13.50 12.04
N ARG A 220 -11.22 -14.06 11.14
CA ARG A 220 -10.52 -15.33 11.38
C ARG A 220 -9.49 -15.23 12.49
N MET A 221 -8.71 -14.15 12.53
CA MET A 221 -7.74 -13.90 13.60
C MET A 221 -8.44 -13.78 14.95
N ARG A 222 -9.54 -13.01 15.03
CA ARG A 222 -10.36 -12.88 16.24
C ARG A 222 -10.92 -14.21 16.70
N ALA A 223 -11.46 -15.01 15.81
CA ALA A 223 -11.99 -16.35 16.13
C ALA A 223 -10.91 -17.34 16.60
N ALA A 224 -9.68 -17.19 16.13
CA ALA A 224 -8.55 -18.05 16.51
C ALA A 224 -7.84 -17.58 17.80
N LEU A 225 -8.07 -16.33 18.21
CA LEU A 225 -7.42 -15.75 19.39
C LEU A 225 -7.83 -16.49 20.66
N ARG A 226 -6.85 -17.08 21.34
CA ARG A 226 -7.02 -17.81 22.60
C ARG A 226 -5.69 -17.89 23.34
N PRO A 227 -5.68 -18.12 24.65
CA PRO A 227 -4.45 -18.43 25.36
C PRO A 227 -3.75 -19.65 24.75
N GLY A 228 -2.42 -19.58 24.65
CA GLY A 228 -1.59 -20.66 24.12
C GLY A 228 -1.28 -20.59 22.62
N ILE A 229 -1.94 -19.72 21.83
CA ILE A 229 -1.50 -19.42 20.46
C ILE A 229 -0.30 -18.47 20.49
N THR A 230 0.63 -18.58 19.54
CA THR A 230 1.72 -17.62 19.41
C THR A 230 1.32 -16.43 18.53
N GLU A 231 2.02 -15.29 18.70
CA GLU A 231 1.84 -14.12 17.82
C GLU A 231 2.03 -14.49 16.35
N ASN A 232 3.09 -15.27 16.02
CA ASN A 232 3.35 -15.75 14.67
C ASN A 232 2.23 -16.62 14.11
N GLN A 233 1.66 -17.53 14.94
CA GLN A 233 0.52 -18.36 14.51
C GLN A 233 -0.73 -17.51 14.22
N LEU A 234 -0.98 -16.49 15.04
CA LEU A 234 -2.11 -15.59 14.82
C LEU A 234 -1.91 -14.74 13.57
N TRP A 235 -0.71 -14.16 13.39
CA TRP A 235 -0.34 -13.36 12.23
C TRP A 235 -0.41 -14.13 10.92
N SER A 236 -0.06 -15.41 10.93
CA SER A 236 -0.11 -16.26 9.72
C SER A 236 -1.49 -16.35 9.08
N LEU A 237 -2.57 -16.15 9.86
CA LEU A 237 -3.95 -16.17 9.35
C LEU A 237 -4.25 -15.00 8.43
N LEU A 238 -3.64 -13.83 8.66
CA LEU A 238 -3.75 -12.70 7.75
C LEU A 238 -3.13 -13.04 6.39
N HIS A 239 -1.90 -13.59 6.39
CA HIS A 239 -1.22 -14.02 5.16
C HIS A 239 -1.99 -15.10 4.40
N GLU A 240 -2.43 -16.16 5.12
CA GLU A 240 -3.20 -17.24 4.52
C GLU A 240 -4.47 -16.72 3.84
N THR A 241 -5.21 -15.87 4.54
CA THR A 241 -6.45 -15.30 4.02
C THR A 241 -6.19 -14.42 2.82
N ASN A 242 -5.22 -13.52 2.89
CA ASN A 242 -4.86 -12.63 1.80
C ASN A 242 -4.54 -13.39 0.51
N ILE A 243 -3.62 -14.35 0.59
CA ILE A 243 -3.20 -15.15 -0.57
C ILE A 243 -4.33 -16.03 -1.10
N ALA A 244 -5.10 -16.67 -0.21
CA ALA A 244 -6.23 -17.52 -0.62
C ALA A 244 -7.31 -16.75 -1.38
N HIS A 245 -7.42 -15.43 -1.17
CA HIS A 245 -8.42 -14.57 -1.79
C HIS A 245 -7.86 -13.68 -2.93
N GLY A 246 -6.67 -14.01 -3.44
CA GLY A 246 -6.06 -13.34 -4.59
C GLY A 246 -5.30 -12.06 -4.25
N GLY A 247 -5.02 -11.83 -2.97
CA GLY A 247 -4.12 -10.78 -2.54
C GLY A 247 -2.65 -11.11 -2.79
N GLU A 248 -1.74 -10.22 -2.43
CA GLU A 248 -0.35 -10.30 -2.88
C GLU A 248 0.63 -10.48 -1.73
N TRP A 249 0.87 -9.47 -0.90
CA TRP A 249 1.78 -9.54 0.26
C TRP A 249 1.28 -8.65 1.39
N ILE A 250 2.04 -8.56 2.45
CA ILE A 250 1.81 -7.66 3.58
C ILE A 250 3.08 -6.85 3.78
N GLU A 251 2.97 -5.52 3.84
CA GLU A 251 4.12 -4.60 3.91
C GLU A 251 4.86 -4.71 5.25
N CYS A 252 4.15 -5.00 6.33
CA CYS A 252 4.71 -5.07 7.67
C CYS A 252 4.54 -6.46 8.30
N ARG A 253 4.92 -6.57 9.57
CA ARG A 253 4.70 -7.75 10.41
C ARG A 253 4.25 -7.34 11.81
N LEU A 254 3.50 -6.24 11.86
CA LEU A 254 3.13 -5.60 13.11
C LEU A 254 1.98 -6.31 13.81
N LEU A 255 2.34 -7.19 14.73
CA LEU A 255 1.46 -7.81 15.71
C LEU A 255 2.23 -8.03 17.01
N ALA A 256 1.70 -7.53 18.11
CA ALA A 256 2.28 -7.71 19.42
C ALA A 256 1.21 -8.05 20.46
N SER A 257 1.61 -8.68 21.57
CA SER A 257 0.72 -9.07 22.65
C SER A 257 1.26 -8.72 24.03
N GLY A 258 0.35 -8.43 24.96
CA GLY A 258 0.67 -8.09 26.34
C GLY A 258 1.69 -6.95 26.45
N PRO A 259 2.79 -7.10 27.22
CA PRO A 259 3.76 -6.01 27.40
C PRO A 259 4.52 -5.62 26.14
N ARG A 260 4.44 -6.40 25.06
CA ARG A 260 5.06 -6.04 23.78
C ARG A 260 4.21 -5.09 22.94
N THR A 261 2.97 -4.81 23.34
CA THR A 261 2.14 -3.80 22.70
C THR A 261 2.58 -2.36 23.05
N ASN A 262 3.49 -2.20 24.01
CA ASN A 262 4.00 -0.89 24.43
C ASN A 262 5.53 -0.93 24.67
N PRO A 263 6.34 -0.11 23.96
CA PRO A 263 5.92 0.78 22.87
C PRO A 263 5.50 0.01 21.61
N TRP A 264 4.86 0.69 20.66
CA TRP A 264 4.42 0.14 19.37
C TRP A 264 5.63 -0.25 18.47
N PHE A 265 5.38 -0.77 17.27
CA PHE A 265 6.33 -1.25 16.25
C PHE A 265 7.05 -2.55 16.59
N ASN A 266 6.47 -3.40 17.42
CA ASN A 266 6.98 -4.74 17.63
C ASN A 266 6.41 -5.72 16.58
N GLU A 267 7.30 -6.39 15.85
CA GLU A 267 6.92 -7.46 14.94
C GLU A 267 6.48 -8.71 15.70
N SER A 268 5.64 -9.54 15.07
CA SER A 268 5.18 -10.80 15.62
C SER A 268 6.33 -11.77 15.93
N SER A 269 6.20 -12.49 17.01
CA SER A 269 7.22 -13.38 17.57
C SER A 269 6.65 -14.75 17.99
N ASP A 270 7.49 -15.58 18.55
CA ASP A 270 7.09 -16.87 19.17
C ASP A 270 6.50 -16.69 20.58
N ARG A 271 6.27 -15.44 21.03
CA ARG A 271 5.60 -15.21 22.31
C ARG A 271 4.24 -15.89 22.32
N VAL A 272 3.99 -16.67 23.38
CA VAL A 272 2.69 -17.30 23.64
C VAL A 272 1.78 -16.24 24.24
N ILE A 273 0.62 -16.04 23.62
CA ILE A 273 -0.41 -15.09 24.07
C ILE A 273 -1.10 -15.67 25.31
N GLU A 274 -1.29 -14.83 26.34
CA GLU A 274 -1.89 -15.20 27.60
C GLU A 274 -3.30 -14.63 27.77
N ALA A 275 -4.10 -15.23 28.64
CA ALA A 275 -5.45 -14.73 28.95
C ALA A 275 -5.40 -13.30 29.49
N GLY A 276 -6.13 -12.38 28.88
CA GLY A 276 -6.20 -10.96 29.25
C GLY A 276 -5.10 -10.10 28.66
N ASP A 277 -4.19 -10.64 27.85
CA ASP A 277 -3.28 -9.83 27.04
C ASP A 277 -4.04 -8.94 26.08
N ILE A 278 -3.64 -7.68 25.93
CA ILE A 278 -3.95 -6.91 24.73
C ILE A 278 -3.19 -7.56 23.56
N VAL A 279 -3.86 -7.71 22.43
CA VAL A 279 -3.26 -8.12 21.16
C VAL A 279 -3.58 -7.04 20.16
N GLY A 280 -2.55 -6.26 19.81
CA GLY A 280 -2.64 -5.19 18.81
C GLY A 280 -1.95 -5.62 17.52
N PHE A 281 -2.53 -5.24 16.37
CA PHE A 281 -1.94 -5.48 15.05
C PHE A 281 -2.29 -4.38 14.07
N ASP A 282 -1.46 -4.27 13.04
CA ASP A 282 -1.59 -3.39 11.91
C ASP A 282 -1.55 -4.20 10.62
N THR A 283 -2.42 -3.93 9.67
CA THR A 283 -2.61 -4.89 8.57
C THR A 283 -1.72 -4.65 7.37
N ASP A 284 -1.47 -3.43 6.95
CA ASP A 284 -0.68 -3.08 5.75
C ASP A 284 -0.80 -4.13 4.63
N MET A 285 -2.02 -4.62 4.41
CA MET A 285 -2.28 -5.78 3.57
C MET A 285 -2.48 -5.37 2.13
N VAL A 286 -1.53 -5.68 1.27
CA VAL A 286 -1.69 -5.55 -0.19
C VAL A 286 -2.57 -6.69 -0.69
N GLY A 287 -3.83 -6.36 -0.87
CA GLY A 287 -4.89 -7.30 -1.20
C GLY A 287 -5.07 -7.53 -2.70
N PRO A 288 -6.27 -7.99 -3.12
CA PRO A 288 -6.63 -8.14 -4.52
C PRO A 288 -6.39 -6.86 -5.32
N PHE A 289 -5.98 -7.03 -6.58
CA PHE A 289 -5.60 -5.92 -7.48
C PHE A 289 -4.39 -5.09 -7.03
N GLY A 290 -3.75 -5.46 -5.89
CA GLY A 290 -2.57 -4.81 -5.36
C GLY A 290 -2.84 -3.48 -4.66
N TYR A 291 -4.05 -3.28 -4.16
CA TYR A 291 -4.40 -2.14 -3.33
C TYR A 291 -4.32 -2.48 -1.85
N LEU A 292 -3.94 -1.49 -1.06
CA LEU A 292 -3.72 -1.61 0.38
C LEU A 292 -5.05 -1.64 1.14
N ALA A 293 -5.14 -2.55 2.10
CA ALA A 293 -6.12 -2.49 3.18
C ALA A 293 -5.35 -2.31 4.48
N ASP A 294 -5.53 -1.15 5.07
CA ASP A 294 -4.72 -0.70 6.19
C ASP A 294 -5.59 -0.22 7.34
N ILE A 295 -5.70 -1.10 8.34
CA ILE A 295 -6.42 -0.84 9.58
C ILE A 295 -5.76 -1.55 10.74
N SER A 296 -5.74 -0.90 11.89
CA SER A 296 -5.27 -1.53 13.11
C SER A 296 -6.42 -1.80 14.08
N ARG A 297 -6.34 -2.93 14.75
CA ARG A 297 -7.27 -3.32 15.83
C ARG A 297 -6.50 -3.84 17.04
N SER A 298 -7.12 -3.66 18.20
CA SER A 298 -6.63 -4.22 19.46
C SER A 298 -7.75 -5.01 20.13
N TYR A 299 -7.47 -6.25 20.50
CA TYR A 299 -8.38 -7.16 21.18
C TYR A 299 -7.82 -7.61 22.53
N VAL A 300 -8.67 -8.06 23.44
CA VAL A 300 -8.25 -8.74 24.64
C VAL A 300 -8.33 -10.26 24.42
N CYS A 301 -7.24 -10.96 24.71
CA CYS A 301 -7.22 -12.43 24.65
C CYS A 301 -8.25 -13.00 25.63
N PRO A 302 -9.15 -13.90 25.18
CA PRO A 302 -10.19 -14.49 26.04
C PRO A 302 -9.65 -15.18 27.29
N GLY A 303 -10.55 -15.44 28.27
CA GLY A 303 -10.24 -16.11 29.54
C GLY A 303 -10.00 -15.15 30.72
N ARG A 304 -9.81 -13.85 30.44
CA ARG A 304 -9.79 -12.80 31.46
C ARG A 304 -10.44 -11.53 30.88
N LYS A 305 -11.26 -10.86 31.66
CA LYS A 305 -11.86 -9.58 31.26
C LYS A 305 -10.79 -8.49 31.18
N PRO A 306 -10.95 -7.51 30.26
CA PRO A 306 -10.09 -6.35 30.23
C PRO A 306 -10.12 -5.62 31.58
N SER A 307 -8.98 -5.13 32.02
CA SER A 307 -8.89 -4.26 33.20
C SER A 307 -9.48 -2.88 32.90
N ASP A 308 -9.82 -2.13 33.96
CA ASP A 308 -10.30 -0.75 33.81
C ASP A 308 -9.26 0.15 33.09
N ARG A 309 -7.97 -0.10 33.34
CA ARG A 309 -6.88 0.58 32.61
C ARG A 309 -6.92 0.26 31.11
N GLN A 310 -7.01 -1.00 30.72
CA GLN A 310 -7.09 -1.40 29.31
C GLN A 310 -8.31 -0.81 28.61
N ARG A 311 -9.47 -0.79 29.29
CA ARG A 311 -10.67 -0.10 28.78
C ARG A 311 -10.43 1.39 28.60
N GLY A 312 -9.84 2.06 29.60
CA GLY A 312 -9.53 3.49 29.53
C GLY A 312 -8.59 3.84 28.38
N LEU A 313 -7.54 3.04 28.12
CA LEU A 313 -6.66 3.23 26.96
C LEU A 313 -7.42 3.04 25.63
N TYR A 314 -8.30 2.04 25.57
CA TYR A 314 -9.11 1.78 24.38
C TYR A 314 -10.08 2.93 24.09
N ASP A 315 -10.77 3.42 25.11
CA ASP A 315 -11.72 4.55 25.00
C ASP A 315 -11.03 5.83 24.49
N LEU A 316 -9.80 6.09 24.94
CA LEU A 316 -8.99 7.21 24.47
C LEU A 316 -8.60 7.05 22.99
N ALA A 317 -8.09 5.87 22.61
CA ALA A 317 -7.73 5.58 21.22
C ALA A 317 -8.93 5.66 20.28
N GLN A 318 -10.07 5.08 20.69
CA GLN A 318 -11.33 5.14 19.95
C GLN A 318 -11.81 6.58 19.79
N SER A 319 -11.76 7.37 20.87
CA SER A 319 -12.16 8.78 20.84
C SER A 319 -11.31 9.58 19.85
N GLN A 320 -10.01 9.33 19.80
CA GLN A 320 -9.11 9.96 18.84
C GLN A 320 -9.50 9.61 17.40
N ILE A 321 -9.69 8.32 17.08
CA ILE A 321 -10.09 7.89 15.73
C ILE A 321 -11.42 8.53 15.32
N LEU A 322 -12.45 8.40 16.15
CA LEU A 322 -13.80 8.90 15.83
C LEU A 322 -13.82 10.41 15.64
N HIS A 323 -13.11 11.16 16.49
CA HIS A 323 -12.99 12.61 16.37
C HIS A 323 -12.28 13.01 15.07
N ASN A 324 -11.12 12.40 14.81
CA ASN A 324 -10.29 12.73 13.65
C ASN A 324 -10.96 12.36 12.32
N VAL A 325 -11.63 11.20 12.26
CA VAL A 325 -12.44 10.80 11.09
C VAL A 325 -13.57 11.80 10.83
N ALA A 326 -14.24 12.29 11.89
CA ALA A 326 -15.34 13.25 11.75
C ALA A 326 -14.89 14.64 11.23
N LEU A 327 -13.61 14.99 11.34
CA LEU A 327 -13.06 16.22 10.78
C LEU A 327 -12.88 16.18 9.27
N LEU A 328 -12.65 14.99 8.70
CA LEU A 328 -12.24 14.83 7.30
C LEU A 328 -13.36 15.22 6.34
N LYS A 329 -13.06 16.17 5.48
CA LYS A 329 -13.91 16.62 4.37
C LYS A 329 -13.07 17.33 3.32
N PRO A 330 -13.52 17.39 2.05
CA PRO A 330 -12.83 18.16 1.03
C PRO A 330 -12.71 19.64 1.41
N GLY A 331 -11.55 20.22 1.11
CA GLY A 331 -11.25 21.62 1.40
C GLY A 331 -10.64 21.87 2.78
N LEU A 332 -10.65 20.90 3.70
CA LEU A 332 -9.92 21.01 4.97
C LEU A 332 -8.41 20.95 4.68
N THR A 333 -7.65 21.93 5.17
CA THR A 333 -6.19 21.89 5.04
C THR A 333 -5.57 20.93 6.06
N PHE A 334 -4.37 20.41 5.75
CA PHE A 334 -3.64 19.52 6.67
C PHE A 334 -3.33 20.23 7.98
N ARG A 335 -2.98 21.53 7.92
CA ARG A 335 -2.74 22.35 9.11
C ARG A 335 -4.00 22.52 9.96
N GLU A 336 -5.12 22.88 9.34
CA GLU A 336 -6.41 22.99 10.07
C GLU A 336 -6.84 21.66 10.70
N PHE A 337 -6.59 20.53 10.01
CA PHE A 337 -6.80 19.21 10.58
C PHE A 337 -5.93 19.00 11.81
N ALA A 338 -4.62 19.27 11.72
CA ALA A 338 -3.68 19.11 12.81
C ALA A 338 -4.03 20.00 14.04
N GLU A 339 -4.47 21.23 13.78
CA GLU A 339 -4.89 22.17 14.86
C GLU A 339 -6.20 21.76 15.54
N ARG A 340 -7.04 20.99 14.86
CA ARG A 340 -8.38 20.57 15.32
C ARG A 340 -8.45 19.11 15.72
N CYS A 341 -7.39 18.33 15.50
CA CYS A 341 -7.35 16.92 15.85
C CYS A 341 -7.57 16.71 17.35
N TRP A 342 -7.94 15.49 17.72
CA TRP A 342 -8.13 15.11 19.11
C TRP A 342 -6.83 15.29 19.90
N PRO A 343 -6.85 16.05 21.02
CA PRO A 343 -5.65 16.32 21.79
C PRO A 343 -5.23 15.07 22.56
N VAL A 344 -4.07 14.50 22.21
CA VAL A 344 -3.48 13.38 22.96
C VAL A 344 -3.12 13.85 24.37
N PRO A 345 -3.59 13.20 25.46
CA PRO A 345 -3.23 13.56 26.82
C PRO A 345 -1.71 13.48 27.05
N GLU A 346 -1.17 14.38 27.89
CA GLU A 346 0.28 14.57 28.09
C GLU A 346 1.05 13.28 28.41
N ASP A 347 0.46 12.40 29.20
CA ASP A 347 1.07 11.12 29.61
C ASP A 347 1.35 10.18 28.42
N TYR A 348 0.64 10.34 27.31
CA TYR A 348 0.75 9.50 26.11
C TYR A 348 1.51 10.16 24.96
N VAL A 349 1.76 11.47 25.04
CA VAL A 349 2.45 12.22 23.97
C VAL A 349 3.81 11.63 23.59
N PRO A 350 4.65 11.16 24.53
CA PRO A 350 5.98 10.64 24.17
C PRO A 350 5.95 9.35 23.32
N ASN A 351 4.86 8.56 23.46
CA ASN A 351 4.68 7.30 22.74
C ASN A 351 3.62 7.40 21.61
N ARG A 352 3.06 8.59 21.34
CA ARG A 352 2.04 8.75 20.28
C ARG A 352 2.53 8.24 18.93
N TYR A 353 1.62 7.83 18.08
CA TYR A 353 1.97 7.44 16.72
C TYR A 353 2.65 8.60 15.98
N MET A 354 3.52 8.30 15.04
CA MET A 354 4.37 9.30 14.39
C MET A 354 3.59 10.28 13.49
N MET A 355 2.42 9.88 13.01
CA MET A 355 1.54 10.71 12.18
C MET A 355 0.08 10.47 12.55
N MET A 356 -0.80 11.40 12.18
CA MET A 356 -2.23 11.27 12.47
C MET A 356 -3.03 10.71 11.31
N VAL A 357 -2.55 10.92 10.10
CA VAL A 357 -3.21 10.49 8.86
C VAL A 357 -2.14 10.26 7.81
N HIS A 358 -2.29 9.19 7.04
CA HIS A 358 -1.55 9.00 5.79
C HIS A 358 -2.46 8.56 4.65
N GLY A 359 -2.03 8.77 3.41
CA GLY A 359 -2.72 8.32 2.22
C GLY A 359 -2.56 6.81 2.03
N CYS A 360 -3.58 6.19 1.42
CA CYS A 360 -3.56 4.77 1.08
C CYS A 360 -3.90 4.56 -0.40
N GLY A 361 -3.15 3.67 -1.04
CA GLY A 361 -3.36 3.29 -2.43
C GLY A 361 -2.78 1.91 -2.72
N PHE A 362 -1.67 1.83 -3.45
CA PHE A 362 -0.91 0.57 -3.59
C PHE A 362 -0.10 0.25 -2.34
N VAL A 363 0.34 1.26 -1.65
CA VAL A 363 1.11 1.27 -0.40
C VAL A 363 0.66 2.49 0.41
N ASP A 364 1.35 2.79 1.50
CA ASP A 364 1.25 4.11 2.13
C ASP A 364 1.69 5.19 1.14
N GLU A 365 0.87 6.20 1.00
CA GLU A 365 1.02 7.26 0.01
C GLU A 365 0.85 8.65 0.63
N TYR A 366 1.19 9.68 -0.15
CA TYR A 366 0.88 11.06 0.22
C TYR A 366 -0.66 11.26 0.40
N PRO A 367 -1.10 12.01 1.42
CA PRO A 367 -0.30 12.80 2.38
C PRO A 367 0.12 12.01 3.61
N SER A 368 1.11 12.55 4.36
CA SER A 368 1.35 12.22 5.76
C SER A 368 1.13 13.48 6.60
N VAL A 369 0.21 13.45 7.57
CA VAL A 369 -0.18 14.62 8.35
C VAL A 369 0.39 14.55 9.76
N ALA A 370 1.34 15.43 10.03
CA ALA A 370 2.02 15.54 11.33
C ALA A 370 1.16 16.20 12.40
N TYR A 371 1.43 15.88 13.67
CA TYR A 371 0.88 16.63 14.80
C TYR A 371 1.36 18.09 14.80
N VAL A 372 0.59 19.00 15.38
CA VAL A 372 0.97 20.42 15.50
C VAL A 372 2.32 20.59 16.19
N ALA A 373 2.61 19.78 17.21
CA ALA A 373 3.88 19.82 17.92
C ALA A 373 5.08 19.44 17.03
N ASP A 374 4.86 18.60 16.03
CA ASP A 374 5.89 18.12 15.09
C ASP A 374 5.88 18.90 13.77
N TRP A 375 4.98 19.88 13.64
CA TRP A 375 4.79 20.65 12.40
C TRP A 375 6.05 21.40 11.93
N PRO A 376 6.87 22.00 12.81
CA PRO A 376 8.09 22.68 12.37
C PRO A 376 9.09 21.76 11.67
N ASP A 377 9.10 20.47 12.02
CA ASP A 377 10.06 19.49 11.52
C ASP A 377 9.50 18.65 10.35
N TRP A 378 8.20 18.31 10.40
CA TRP A 378 7.58 17.33 9.49
C TRP A 378 6.32 17.83 8.79
N GLY A 379 5.79 18.99 9.23
CA GLY A 379 4.56 19.54 8.66
C GLY A 379 4.77 20.14 7.28
N TYR A 380 3.78 20.02 6.43
CA TYR A 380 3.69 20.70 5.14
C TYR A 380 2.24 21.02 4.80
N ASP A 381 2.06 22.04 3.94
CA ASP A 381 0.72 22.46 3.55
C ASP A 381 0.15 21.55 2.45
N GLY A 382 -1.14 21.36 2.52
CA GLY A 382 -1.92 20.58 1.58
C GLY A 382 -3.40 20.62 1.95
N VAL A 383 -4.23 20.00 1.12
CA VAL A 383 -5.68 20.04 1.27
C VAL A 383 -6.25 18.64 1.03
N PHE A 384 -7.14 18.18 1.90
CA PHE A 384 -7.92 16.98 1.63
C PHE A 384 -8.88 17.22 0.47
N ALA A 385 -8.84 16.34 -0.52
CA ALA A 385 -9.70 16.40 -1.69
C ALA A 385 -10.75 15.28 -1.67
N ASP A 386 -11.81 15.48 -2.42
CA ASP A 386 -12.81 14.44 -2.68
C ASP A 386 -12.14 13.21 -3.31
N ASN A 387 -12.53 12.01 -2.88
CA ASN A 387 -11.95 10.73 -3.30
C ASN A 387 -10.49 10.48 -2.90
N MET A 388 -9.91 11.25 -1.99
CA MET A 388 -8.72 10.77 -1.27
C MET A 388 -9.10 9.57 -0.41
N VAL A 389 -8.23 8.57 -0.36
CA VAL A 389 -8.33 7.46 0.60
C VAL A 389 -7.18 7.59 1.57
N VAL A 390 -7.52 7.63 2.85
CA VAL A 390 -6.55 7.84 3.92
C VAL A 390 -6.83 6.90 5.10
N SER A 391 -5.78 6.54 5.81
CA SER A 391 -5.87 5.90 7.11
C SER A 391 -5.69 6.94 8.22
N VAL A 392 -6.51 6.83 9.26
CA VAL A 392 -6.51 7.70 10.44
C VAL A 392 -5.98 6.91 11.62
N GLU A 393 -4.96 7.43 12.26
CA GLU A 393 -4.08 6.75 13.17
C GLU A 393 -4.31 7.11 14.64
N SER A 394 -4.14 6.12 15.53
CA SER A 394 -4.11 6.30 16.98
C SER A 394 -3.22 5.26 17.64
N TYR A 395 -2.36 5.70 18.53
CA TYR A 395 -1.70 4.85 19.52
C TYR A 395 -1.71 5.51 20.89
N ILE A 396 -2.20 4.78 21.88
CA ILE A 396 -2.29 5.22 23.28
C ILE A 396 -1.55 4.21 24.18
N GLY A 397 -0.44 4.65 24.76
CA GLY A 397 0.40 3.87 25.68
C GLY A 397 1.34 4.77 26.47
N GLU A 398 1.42 4.59 27.78
CA GLU A 398 2.32 5.34 28.68
C GLU A 398 3.75 4.87 28.52
N VAL A 399 4.72 5.75 28.71
CA VAL A 399 6.14 5.36 28.78
C VAL A 399 6.34 4.40 29.94
N GLY A 400 6.86 3.20 29.62
CA GLY A 400 7.07 2.13 30.62
C GLY A 400 5.79 1.46 31.11
N GLY A 401 4.63 1.79 30.53
CA GLY A 401 3.38 1.09 30.82
C GLY A 401 3.39 -0.36 30.35
N PRO A 402 2.54 -1.23 30.95
CA PRO A 402 2.54 -2.65 30.68
C PRO A 402 1.93 -3.04 29.33
N ASP A 403 1.14 -2.20 28.72
CA ASP A 403 0.45 -2.41 27.45
C ASP A 403 0.01 -1.07 26.81
N GLY A 404 -0.31 -1.10 25.51
CA GLY A 404 -0.83 0.01 24.74
C GLY A 404 -1.89 -0.45 23.74
N ILE A 405 -2.64 0.50 23.21
CA ILE A 405 -3.71 0.28 22.23
C ILE A 405 -3.36 0.97 20.93
N LYS A 406 -3.31 0.20 19.85
CA LYS A 406 -3.21 0.70 18.46
C LYS A 406 -4.56 0.53 17.77
N LEU A 407 -5.09 1.60 17.24
CA LEU A 407 -6.28 1.61 16.40
C LEU A 407 -6.03 2.45 15.16
N GLU A 408 -6.69 2.08 14.07
CA GLU A 408 -6.59 2.79 12.80
C GLU A 408 -7.84 2.54 11.97
N GLN A 409 -8.20 3.51 11.12
CA GLN A 409 -9.38 3.41 10.28
C GLN A 409 -9.14 3.98 8.90
N GLN A 410 -9.22 3.13 7.87
CA GLN A 410 -9.15 3.56 6.48
C GLN A 410 -10.50 4.11 6.00
N VAL A 411 -10.46 5.30 5.40
CA VAL A 411 -11.66 6.03 4.97
C VAL A 411 -11.48 6.66 3.59
N VAL A 412 -12.58 6.84 2.88
CA VAL A 412 -12.66 7.68 1.69
C VAL A 412 -13.17 9.06 2.10
N VAL A 413 -12.44 10.10 1.78
CA VAL A 413 -12.90 11.50 1.94
C VAL A 413 -13.94 11.79 0.87
N THR A 414 -15.15 12.20 1.27
CA THR A 414 -16.26 12.51 0.36
C THR A 414 -16.86 13.88 0.64
N GLY A 415 -17.61 14.42 -0.30
CA GLY A 415 -18.31 15.70 -0.13
C GLY A 415 -19.25 15.75 1.09
N SER A 416 -19.71 14.59 1.59
CA SER A 416 -20.56 14.49 2.79
C SER A 416 -19.79 14.14 4.07
N GLY A 417 -18.46 14.03 4.03
CA GLY A 417 -17.61 13.61 5.14
C GLY A 417 -16.84 12.32 4.81
N ALA A 418 -16.20 11.71 5.79
CA ALA A 418 -15.46 10.47 5.60
C ALA A 418 -16.39 9.24 5.56
N ARG A 419 -16.17 8.36 4.57
CA ARG A 419 -16.83 7.04 4.45
C ARG A 419 -15.85 5.95 4.83
N VAL A 420 -16.14 5.22 5.89
CA VAL A 420 -15.35 4.07 6.35
C VAL A 420 -15.41 2.93 5.33
N LEU A 421 -14.28 2.28 5.05
CA LEU A 421 -14.18 1.12 4.15
C LEU A 421 -14.39 -0.21 4.88
N SER A 422 -13.83 -0.37 6.08
CA SER A 422 -13.92 -1.61 6.85
C SER A 422 -15.27 -1.76 7.55
N ARG A 423 -15.79 -3.00 7.58
CA ARG A 423 -16.94 -3.37 8.42
C ARG A 423 -16.53 -3.82 9.83
N THR A 424 -15.24 -4.08 10.06
CA THR A 424 -14.73 -4.48 11.37
C THR A 424 -14.92 -3.35 12.38
N PRO A 425 -15.73 -3.54 13.44
CA PRO A 425 -16.09 -2.44 14.34
C PRO A 425 -14.89 -1.95 15.14
N LEU A 426 -14.94 -0.63 15.46
CA LEU A 426 -14.09 -0.02 16.48
C LEU A 426 -14.76 -0.02 17.86
N ILE A 427 -16.10 -0.03 17.91
CA ILE A 427 -16.87 0.07 19.13
C ILE A 427 -17.01 -1.34 19.72
N ASP A 428 -16.83 -1.46 21.03
CA ASP A 428 -16.96 -2.70 21.83
C ASP A 428 -16.01 -3.85 21.40
N ALA A 429 -15.00 -3.55 20.60
CA ALA A 429 -14.07 -4.56 20.10
C ALA A 429 -13.16 -5.16 21.19
N ILE A 430 -12.97 -4.42 22.30
CA ILE A 430 -12.15 -4.87 23.43
C ILE A 430 -12.89 -5.86 24.35
N GLU A 431 -14.22 -5.87 24.36
CA GLU A 431 -14.99 -6.83 25.13
C GLU A 431 -14.92 -8.20 24.46
N PRO A 432 -14.78 -9.28 25.25
CA PRO A 432 -14.57 -10.64 24.75
C PRO A 432 -15.79 -11.24 24.02
#